data_391290ba09c58945d42ef3d3adcb2815
#
_entry.id   391290ba09c58945d42ef3d3adcb2815
#
_cell.length_a   1.000
_cell.length_b   1.000
_cell.length_c   1.000
_cell.angle_alpha   90.00
_cell.angle_beta   90.00
_cell.angle_gamma   90.00
#
_symmetry.space_group_name_H-M   'P 1'
#
loop_
_entity.id
_entity.type
_entity.pdbx_description
1 polymer ?
#
loop_
_entity_poly.entity_id
_entity_poly.type
_entity_poly.pdbx_seq_one_letter_code
_entity_poly.pdbx_strand_id
1 'polypeptide(L)'
;MVLADATLADNHRRHRTFTANGNPDGITICNLVDGETLTYSLALIRGRAPALCSYITVRGHKNVTSEWPIIAGQFRVLVDLARGPNKLELEAGGHKRRLMLAYEPRTTRLRVTPVYVICAGHDGYFQGPCNEDRSPESAATRIGLGARLLQTLTAEKLLEAGYGRKTFQLERDLDGPECLVMHSMLHVDQARAMKQRELWELIARELMTGPLASKDRKYLAFLSCTRYRGAPSPRTHEDTLARTQGHAALGGGGLALFGSACLHTWPTRMAQILPRFLDATIIDTEQLMDDSNYRGTHGGCLATTLGSVLHELGHTFDLGHTREGIMGRGFDYVDRVFVGAAGIDFNRNPIRRDPQHTTVALSRPLSVTVTVQDSILSSPRRGRLLSETSRPTPSPSRQLSGRLSAPASPELNRSLSKSLIASEPPTQPDRTFWGPSCAALLSYHRWFNSEMDNISNKHHHEIEYDGKRNVVRSRYGIRVIELRESSGGMVVSSRQFPGSRPPLEALVPSPPPYCLTTLTLVAEDSTGNVLKHPLPTAF
;
A
#
# COMPACT_ATOMS: atom_id res chain seq x y z
N MET A 1 -12.96 45.41 32.09
CA MET A 1 -13.56 45.53 30.74
C MET A 1 -13.29 44.20 30.05
N VAL A 2 -14.26 43.31 30.19
CA VAL A 2 -14.31 41.93 29.75
C VAL A 2 -14.99 41.94 28.39
N LEU A 3 -14.49 41.12 27.45
CA LEU A 3 -15.15 40.64 26.24
C LEU A 3 -14.18 40.62 25.06
N ALA A 4 -13.51 39.51 24.86
CA ALA A 4 -13.06 38.99 23.54
C ALA A 4 -12.21 37.69 23.70
N ASP A 5 -12.81 36.60 24.20
CA ASP A 5 -12.11 35.29 24.25
C ASP A 5 -13.07 34.10 24.06
N ALA A 6 -13.98 34.21 23.11
CA ALA A 6 -15.00 33.16 22.90
C ALA A 6 -15.19 32.70 21.44
N THR A 7 -14.19 32.89 20.53
CA THR A 7 -14.40 32.55 19.10
C THR A 7 -13.35 31.67 18.44
N LEU A 8 -12.40 31.09 19.18
CA LEU A 8 -11.33 30.25 18.60
C LEU A 8 -11.34 28.76 19.02
N ALA A 9 -12.28 28.33 19.87
CA ALA A 9 -12.38 26.94 20.33
C ALA A 9 -13.26 26.04 19.45
N ASP A 10 -13.95 26.58 18.44
CA ASP A 10 -14.99 25.86 17.69
C ASP A 10 -14.54 25.31 16.32
N ASN A 11 -13.26 25.48 15.95
CA ASN A 11 -12.77 25.03 14.64
C ASN A 11 -12.17 23.60 14.62
N HIS A 12 -12.09 22.90 15.76
CA HIS A 12 -11.56 21.54 15.83
C HIS A 12 -12.60 20.42 15.85
N ARG A 13 -13.90 20.77 15.81
CA ARG A 13 -15.00 19.78 15.73
C ARG A 13 -15.80 19.84 14.43
N ARG A 14 -15.33 20.52 13.43
CA ARG A 14 -15.89 20.34 12.09
C ARG A 14 -15.25 19.11 11.44
N HIS A 15 -15.64 17.91 11.88
CA HIS A 15 -16.01 16.91 10.89
C HIS A 15 -16.86 17.67 9.88
N ARG A 16 -16.29 18.01 8.73
CA ARG A 16 -17.10 18.40 7.58
C ARG A 16 -17.98 17.19 7.29
N THR A 17 -19.13 17.13 7.92
CA THR A 17 -20.26 16.44 7.34
C THR A 17 -20.43 17.10 5.99
N PHE A 18 -19.99 16.41 4.95
CA PHE A 18 -20.28 16.81 3.58
C PHE A 18 -21.81 16.89 3.50
N THR A 19 -22.35 18.10 3.63
CA THR A 19 -23.76 18.33 3.35
C THR A 19 -23.91 18.00 1.89
N ALA A 20 -24.54 16.86 1.63
CA ALA A 20 -24.92 16.43 0.31
C ALA A 20 -25.94 17.44 -0.23
N ASN A 21 -25.48 18.52 -0.86
CA ASN A 21 -26.29 19.32 -1.75
C ASN A 21 -26.54 18.52 -3.03
N GLY A 22 -27.28 17.42 -2.92
CA GLY A 22 -27.68 16.56 -4.02
C GLY A 22 -29.12 16.14 -3.82
N ASN A 23 -29.88 16.11 -4.89
CA ASN A 23 -31.18 15.48 -4.92
C ASN A 23 -31.03 14.06 -4.34
N PRO A 24 -31.80 13.64 -3.32
CA PRO A 24 -31.65 12.32 -2.69
C PRO A 24 -31.77 11.16 -3.68
N ASP A 25 -32.36 11.41 -4.85
CA ASP A 25 -32.52 10.42 -5.93
C ASP A 25 -31.39 10.49 -6.99
N GLY A 26 -30.36 11.30 -6.80
CA GLY A 26 -29.27 11.50 -7.79
C GLY A 26 -27.92 10.91 -7.39
N ILE A 27 -26.90 11.18 -8.22
CA ILE A 27 -25.50 10.80 -7.95
C ILE A 27 -24.90 11.78 -6.93
N THR A 28 -24.41 11.25 -5.80
CA THR A 28 -23.74 12.03 -4.75
C THR A 28 -22.28 11.58 -4.61
N ILE A 29 -21.34 12.53 -4.66
CA ILE A 29 -19.91 12.30 -4.40
C ILE A 29 -19.62 12.60 -2.94
N CYS A 30 -18.96 11.65 -2.24
CA CYS A 30 -18.80 11.70 -0.77
C CYS A 30 -17.40 12.14 -0.31
N ASN A 31 -16.38 12.02 -1.14
CA ASN A 31 -14.99 12.25 -0.71
C ASN A 31 -14.27 13.37 -1.45
N LEU A 32 -14.78 13.86 -2.57
CA LEU A 32 -14.17 14.90 -3.38
C LEU A 32 -15.12 16.07 -3.56
N VAL A 33 -14.57 17.27 -3.70
CA VAL A 33 -15.32 18.49 -4.00
C VAL A 33 -15.00 18.98 -5.41
N ASP A 34 -15.98 19.68 -6.01
CA ASP A 34 -15.79 20.27 -7.34
C ASP A 34 -14.69 21.34 -7.31
N GLY A 35 -13.79 21.30 -8.28
CA GLY A 35 -12.61 22.17 -8.35
C GLY A 35 -11.43 21.76 -7.46
N GLU A 36 -11.48 20.59 -6.80
CA GLU A 36 -10.40 20.14 -5.93
C GLU A 36 -9.12 19.80 -6.74
N THR A 37 -7.97 20.23 -6.20
CA THR A 37 -6.65 19.91 -6.77
C THR A 37 -6.03 18.74 -6.02
N LEU A 38 -5.62 17.70 -6.75
CA LEU A 38 -4.91 16.53 -6.26
C LEU A 38 -3.45 16.60 -6.66
N THR A 39 -2.56 16.15 -5.78
CA THR A 39 -1.10 16.09 -6.05
C THR A 39 -0.65 14.76 -6.64
N TYR A 40 -1.59 13.88 -6.97
CA TYR A 40 -1.37 12.55 -7.54
C TYR A 40 -2.40 12.27 -8.64
N SER A 41 -2.03 11.43 -9.61
CA SER A 41 -2.79 11.27 -10.86
C SER A 41 -3.96 10.31 -10.77
N LEU A 42 -3.96 9.35 -9.85
CA LEU A 42 -5.00 8.32 -9.76
C LEU A 42 -6.03 8.71 -8.69
N ALA A 43 -7.12 9.34 -9.10
CA ALA A 43 -8.18 9.77 -8.19
C ALA A 43 -9.14 8.62 -7.83
N LEU A 44 -9.43 8.43 -6.54
CA LEU A 44 -10.51 7.56 -6.07
C LEU A 44 -11.75 8.41 -5.79
N ILE A 45 -12.83 8.19 -6.56
CA ILE A 45 -14.13 8.84 -6.38
C ILE A 45 -15.05 7.87 -5.64
N ARG A 46 -15.52 8.27 -4.47
CA ARG A 46 -16.49 7.51 -3.67
C ARG A 46 -17.82 8.24 -3.64
N GLY A 47 -18.91 7.51 -3.81
CA GLY A 47 -20.22 8.13 -3.82
C GLY A 47 -21.36 7.16 -3.67
N ARG A 48 -22.57 7.72 -3.81
CA ARG A 48 -23.83 7.01 -3.83
C ARG A 48 -24.54 7.30 -5.15
N ALA A 49 -25.27 6.31 -5.62
CA ALA A 49 -26.12 6.40 -6.80
C ALA A 49 -27.51 5.84 -6.47
N PRO A 50 -28.54 6.09 -7.29
CA PRO A 50 -29.88 5.55 -7.08
C PRO A 50 -29.86 4.03 -6.90
N ALA A 51 -30.66 3.51 -5.99
CA ALA A 51 -30.64 2.11 -5.54
C ALA A 51 -30.91 1.09 -6.65
N LEU A 52 -31.58 1.49 -7.72
CA LEU A 52 -31.91 0.63 -8.86
C LEU A 52 -30.78 0.53 -9.90
N CYS A 53 -29.72 1.31 -9.77
CA CYS A 53 -28.61 1.30 -10.71
C CYS A 53 -27.58 0.26 -10.32
N SER A 54 -27.17 -0.57 -11.28
CA SER A 54 -26.13 -1.59 -11.08
C SER A 54 -24.74 -1.10 -11.44
N TYR A 55 -24.64 -0.06 -12.29
CA TYR A 55 -23.39 0.48 -12.81
C TYR A 55 -23.42 2.01 -12.88
N ILE A 56 -22.24 2.60 -12.73
CA ILE A 56 -21.97 4.00 -12.99
C ILE A 56 -20.93 4.12 -14.10
N THR A 57 -21.24 4.92 -15.09
CA THR A 57 -20.33 5.24 -16.19
C THR A 57 -19.61 6.55 -15.89
N VAL A 58 -18.29 6.55 -16.06
CA VAL A 58 -17.47 7.75 -15.89
C VAL A 58 -16.75 8.06 -17.18
N ARG A 59 -16.98 9.26 -17.70
CA ARG A 59 -16.27 9.81 -18.86
C ARG A 59 -15.23 10.81 -18.37
N GLY A 60 -13.98 10.56 -18.72
CA GLY A 60 -12.82 11.37 -18.33
C GLY A 60 -12.13 12.05 -19.51
N HIS A 61 -10.84 12.31 -19.33
CA HIS A 61 -9.97 12.93 -20.33
C HIS A 61 -9.92 12.11 -21.62
N LYS A 62 -9.82 12.78 -22.78
CA LYS A 62 -9.79 12.15 -24.12
C LYS A 62 -10.98 11.24 -24.42
N ASN A 63 -12.15 11.50 -23.81
CA ASN A 63 -13.35 10.67 -23.96
C ASN A 63 -13.16 9.20 -23.56
N VAL A 64 -12.18 8.90 -22.73
CA VAL A 64 -12.05 7.58 -22.11
C VAL A 64 -13.25 7.37 -21.20
N THR A 65 -14.01 6.32 -21.46
CA THR A 65 -15.21 5.96 -20.70
C THR A 65 -14.92 4.67 -19.94
N SER A 66 -15.27 4.65 -18.66
CA SER A 66 -15.18 3.46 -17.81
C SER A 66 -16.50 3.19 -17.10
N GLU A 67 -16.85 1.94 -16.94
CA GLU A 67 -18.06 1.49 -16.26
C GLU A 67 -17.67 0.75 -14.98
N TRP A 68 -18.27 1.15 -13.86
CA TRP A 68 -17.96 0.63 -12.53
C TRP A 68 -19.21 0.14 -11.82
N PRO A 69 -19.14 -0.94 -11.04
CA PRO A 69 -20.30 -1.47 -10.34
C PRO A 69 -20.76 -0.54 -9.20
N ILE A 70 -22.07 -0.51 -8.99
CA ILE A 70 -22.72 0.04 -7.81
C ILE A 70 -23.11 -1.12 -6.91
N ILE A 71 -22.60 -1.13 -5.67
CA ILE A 71 -22.87 -2.17 -4.68
C ILE A 71 -23.58 -1.54 -3.49
N ALA A 72 -24.78 -2.03 -3.19
CA ALA A 72 -25.61 -1.47 -2.11
C ALA A 72 -25.80 0.06 -2.21
N GLY A 73 -26.01 0.59 -3.42
CA GLY A 73 -26.18 2.00 -3.70
C GLY A 73 -24.88 2.83 -3.61
N GLN A 74 -23.73 2.21 -3.40
CA GLN A 74 -22.44 2.88 -3.31
C GLN A 74 -21.55 2.52 -4.49
N PHE A 75 -20.73 3.47 -4.93
CA PHE A 75 -19.71 3.24 -5.96
C PHE A 75 -18.34 3.71 -5.49
N ARG A 76 -17.33 3.08 -6.08
CA ARG A 76 -15.91 3.46 -5.98
C ARG A 76 -15.30 3.38 -7.37
N VAL A 77 -14.83 4.51 -7.85
CA VAL A 77 -14.31 4.66 -9.21
C VAL A 77 -12.91 5.19 -9.15
N LEU A 78 -11.99 4.56 -9.86
CA LEU A 78 -10.64 5.06 -10.07
C LEU A 78 -10.57 5.77 -11.42
N VAL A 79 -10.04 6.99 -11.44
CA VAL A 79 -9.88 7.80 -12.65
C VAL A 79 -8.44 8.26 -12.78
N ASP A 80 -7.86 8.02 -13.96
CA ASP A 80 -6.54 8.53 -14.29
C ASP A 80 -6.66 9.98 -14.80
N LEU A 81 -6.08 10.90 -14.02
CA LEU A 81 -6.12 12.32 -14.32
C LEU A 81 -4.92 12.73 -15.18
N ALA A 82 -5.16 13.49 -16.20
CA ALA A 82 -4.11 14.21 -16.91
C ALA A 82 -3.64 15.41 -16.08
N ARG A 83 -2.39 15.85 -16.26
CA ARG A 83 -1.88 17.07 -15.61
C ARG A 83 -2.74 18.29 -15.98
N GLY A 84 -3.05 19.13 -15.01
CA GLY A 84 -3.97 20.26 -15.13
C GLY A 84 -5.44 19.89 -14.89
N PRO A 85 -6.40 20.67 -15.39
CA PRO A 85 -7.82 20.50 -15.15
C PRO A 85 -8.40 19.28 -15.91
N ASN A 86 -9.23 18.50 -15.21
CA ASN A 86 -9.93 17.33 -15.74
C ASN A 86 -11.43 17.48 -15.50
N LYS A 87 -12.21 17.43 -16.58
CA LYS A 87 -13.67 17.42 -16.54
C LYS A 87 -14.16 15.98 -16.58
N LEU A 88 -14.82 15.57 -15.53
CA LEU A 88 -15.41 14.25 -15.40
C LEU A 88 -16.92 14.33 -15.48
N GLU A 89 -17.53 13.36 -16.17
CA GLU A 89 -18.98 13.19 -16.21
C GLU A 89 -19.32 11.80 -15.72
N LEU A 90 -20.11 11.73 -14.64
CA LEU A 90 -20.59 10.49 -14.04
C LEU A 90 -22.06 10.32 -14.42
N GLU A 91 -22.46 9.11 -14.86
CA GLU A 91 -23.83 8.80 -15.27
C GLU A 91 -24.29 7.45 -14.72
N ALA A 92 -25.46 7.42 -14.11
CA ALA A 92 -26.11 6.21 -13.62
C ALA A 92 -27.63 6.35 -13.71
N GLY A 93 -28.31 5.42 -14.40
CA GLY A 93 -29.78 5.40 -14.52
C GLY A 93 -30.38 6.70 -15.07
N GLY A 94 -29.69 7.35 -16.02
CA GLY A 94 -30.13 8.64 -16.60
C GLY A 94 -29.75 9.88 -15.77
N HIS A 95 -29.30 9.70 -14.53
CA HIS A 95 -28.78 10.79 -13.70
C HIS A 95 -27.35 11.13 -14.08
N LYS A 96 -27.03 12.42 -14.20
CA LYS A 96 -25.70 12.92 -14.54
C LYS A 96 -25.12 13.82 -13.47
N ARG A 97 -23.85 13.63 -13.17
CA ARG A 97 -23.08 14.48 -12.27
C ARG A 97 -21.76 14.89 -12.92
N ARG A 98 -21.45 16.16 -12.94
CA ARG A 98 -20.14 16.69 -13.36
C ARG A 98 -19.27 16.90 -12.14
N LEU A 99 -17.98 16.66 -12.32
CA LEU A 99 -16.92 16.90 -11.34
C LEU A 99 -15.70 17.44 -12.05
N MET A 100 -15.23 18.59 -11.62
CA MET A 100 -13.95 19.15 -12.06
C MET A 100 -12.89 18.80 -11.04
N LEU A 101 -11.77 18.22 -11.48
CA LEU A 101 -10.61 17.97 -10.65
C LEU A 101 -9.38 18.50 -11.37
N ALA A 102 -8.41 19.02 -10.62
CA ALA A 102 -7.09 19.33 -11.17
C ALA A 102 -6.07 18.32 -10.65
N TYR A 103 -5.12 17.90 -11.49
CA TYR A 103 -3.95 17.15 -11.08
C TYR A 103 -2.71 18.04 -11.26
N GLU A 104 -2.10 18.38 -10.14
CA GLU A 104 -0.89 19.19 -10.10
C GLU A 104 0.13 18.55 -9.15
N PRO A 105 1.18 17.89 -9.69
CA PRO A 105 2.24 17.33 -8.86
C PRO A 105 2.87 18.42 -8.00
N ARG A 106 3.30 18.07 -6.79
CA ARG A 106 4.02 19.01 -5.93
C ARG A 106 5.38 19.37 -6.53
N THR A 107 5.80 20.59 -6.34
CA THR A 107 7.14 21.07 -6.72
C THR A 107 8.14 20.59 -5.66
N THR A 108 8.61 19.37 -5.77
CA THR A 108 9.62 18.78 -4.88
C THR A 108 10.54 17.85 -5.67
N ARG A 109 11.78 17.68 -5.20
CA ARG A 109 12.71 16.67 -5.73
C ARG A 109 12.55 15.32 -5.06
N LEU A 110 11.92 15.28 -3.89
CA LEU A 110 11.76 14.08 -3.08
C LEU A 110 10.72 13.15 -3.69
N ARG A 111 11.12 11.94 -4.07
CA ARG A 111 10.26 11.00 -4.78
C ARG A 111 10.53 9.55 -4.45
N VAL A 112 9.51 8.74 -4.51
CA VAL A 112 9.63 7.28 -4.50
C VAL A 112 9.82 6.82 -5.95
N THR A 113 10.87 6.04 -6.17
CA THR A 113 11.23 5.50 -7.48
C THR A 113 10.95 4.00 -7.47
N PRO A 114 9.91 3.53 -8.21
CA PRO A 114 9.68 2.12 -8.42
C PRO A 114 10.80 1.53 -9.30
N VAL A 115 11.33 0.35 -8.93
CA VAL A 115 12.44 -0.30 -9.62
C VAL A 115 12.18 -1.80 -9.75
N TYR A 116 12.30 -2.34 -10.95
CA TYR A 116 12.39 -3.77 -11.17
C TYR A 116 13.86 -4.17 -11.33
N VAL A 117 14.37 -5.02 -10.45
CA VAL A 117 15.79 -5.39 -10.38
C VAL A 117 16.00 -6.75 -11.03
N ILE A 118 16.73 -6.78 -12.14
CA ILE A 118 17.11 -8.00 -12.84
C ILE A 118 18.50 -8.42 -12.38
N CYS A 119 18.58 -9.58 -11.72
CA CYS A 119 19.85 -10.15 -11.25
C CYS A 119 20.69 -10.62 -12.43
N ALA A 120 22.02 -10.52 -12.31
CA ALA A 120 22.95 -11.06 -13.30
C ALA A 120 22.69 -12.56 -13.53
N GLY A 121 22.67 -13.00 -14.79
CA GLY A 121 22.35 -14.36 -15.18
C GLY A 121 20.85 -14.73 -15.11
N HIS A 122 19.97 -13.78 -14.85
CA HIS A 122 18.52 -13.96 -14.88
C HIS A 122 17.92 -13.29 -16.11
N ASP A 123 16.92 -13.91 -16.72
CA ASP A 123 16.23 -13.40 -17.92
C ASP A 123 15.25 -12.26 -17.65
N GLY A 124 15.00 -11.96 -16.37
CA GLY A 124 14.07 -10.93 -15.95
C GLY A 124 12.60 -11.37 -15.87
N TYR A 125 12.25 -12.60 -16.27
CA TYR A 125 10.88 -13.09 -16.21
C TYR A 125 10.52 -13.52 -14.79
N PHE A 126 9.45 -12.95 -14.22
CA PHE A 126 8.98 -13.36 -12.89
C PHE A 126 8.12 -14.63 -12.96
N GLN A 127 7.97 -15.32 -11.82
CA GLN A 127 7.13 -16.52 -11.71
C GLN A 127 5.65 -16.17 -11.74
N GLY A 128 4.86 -16.95 -12.49
CA GLY A 128 3.41 -16.77 -12.60
C GLY A 128 2.78 -17.84 -13.50
N PRO A 129 1.44 -17.86 -13.58
CA PRO A 129 0.71 -18.75 -14.48
C PRO A 129 1.14 -18.58 -15.94
N CYS A 130 0.98 -19.65 -16.75
CA CYS A 130 1.41 -19.65 -18.15
C CYS A 130 0.60 -18.69 -19.05
N ASN A 131 -0.61 -18.33 -18.64
CA ASN A 131 -1.49 -17.39 -19.35
C ASN A 131 -1.24 -15.92 -18.96
N GLU A 132 -0.33 -15.64 -18.02
CA GLU A 132 0.07 -14.29 -17.65
C GLU A 132 1.35 -13.86 -18.38
N ASP A 133 1.37 -12.60 -18.82
CA ASP A 133 2.61 -11.98 -19.27
C ASP A 133 3.53 -11.75 -18.06
N ARG A 134 4.68 -12.40 -18.08
CA ARG A 134 5.68 -12.41 -17.00
C ARG A 134 6.95 -11.64 -17.36
N SER A 135 6.95 -10.94 -18.49
CA SER A 135 8.07 -10.16 -18.98
C SER A 135 8.52 -9.05 -18.01
N PRO A 136 9.75 -8.55 -18.13
CA PRO A 136 10.22 -7.37 -17.39
C PRO A 136 9.32 -6.14 -17.60
N GLU A 137 8.78 -5.96 -18.80
CA GLU A 137 7.87 -4.86 -19.16
C GLU A 137 6.53 -4.99 -18.41
N SER A 138 6.00 -6.21 -18.33
CA SER A 138 4.80 -6.51 -17.55
C SER A 138 5.05 -6.28 -16.05
N ALA A 139 6.23 -6.69 -15.54
CA ALA A 139 6.62 -6.43 -14.15
C ALA A 139 6.67 -4.93 -13.85
N ALA A 140 7.35 -4.14 -14.69
CA ALA A 140 7.45 -2.70 -14.55
C ALA A 140 6.08 -2.01 -14.58
N THR A 141 5.20 -2.44 -15.48
CA THR A 141 3.82 -1.93 -15.57
C THR A 141 3.00 -2.23 -14.32
N ARG A 142 3.08 -3.45 -13.78
CA ARG A 142 2.39 -3.87 -12.54
C ARG A 142 2.87 -3.08 -11.33
N ILE A 143 4.19 -2.93 -11.20
CA ILE A 143 4.82 -2.19 -10.10
C ILE A 143 4.45 -0.71 -10.16
N GLY A 144 4.51 -0.10 -11.35
CA GLY A 144 4.14 1.31 -11.56
C GLY A 144 2.68 1.58 -11.21
N LEU A 145 1.75 0.75 -11.70
CA LEU A 145 0.33 0.88 -11.36
C LEU A 145 0.05 0.61 -9.87
N GLY A 146 0.72 -0.38 -9.29
CA GLY A 146 0.67 -0.66 -7.85
C GLY A 146 1.13 0.54 -7.02
N ALA A 147 2.25 1.15 -7.37
CA ALA A 147 2.75 2.35 -6.69
C ALA A 147 1.76 3.53 -6.73
N ARG A 148 1.04 3.71 -7.84
CA ARG A 148 -0.04 4.72 -7.96
C ARG A 148 -1.22 4.40 -7.05
N LEU A 149 -1.62 3.12 -6.93
CA LEU A 149 -2.66 2.69 -5.99
C LEU A 149 -2.24 2.98 -4.54
N LEU A 150 -0.98 2.72 -4.17
CA LEU A 150 -0.45 3.03 -2.84
C LEU A 150 -0.43 4.53 -2.56
N GLN A 151 -0.11 5.35 -3.55
CA GLN A 151 -0.14 6.81 -3.47
C GLN A 151 -1.56 7.32 -3.18
N THR A 152 -2.56 6.81 -3.91
CA THR A 152 -3.98 7.10 -3.72
C THR A 152 -4.46 6.66 -2.33
N LEU A 153 -4.17 5.42 -1.94
CA LEU A 153 -4.55 4.86 -0.63
C LEU A 153 -3.98 5.71 0.50
N THR A 154 -2.72 6.07 0.41
CA THR A 154 -2.06 6.92 1.41
C THR A 154 -2.77 8.27 1.57
N ALA A 155 -3.10 8.93 0.46
CA ALA A 155 -3.79 10.22 0.46
C ALA A 155 -5.20 10.13 1.08
N GLU A 156 -5.98 9.12 0.69
CA GLU A 156 -7.35 8.94 1.22
C GLU A 156 -7.32 8.61 2.71
N LYS A 157 -6.36 7.79 3.17
CA LYS A 157 -6.27 7.43 4.59
C LYS A 157 -5.71 8.55 5.47
N LEU A 158 -4.88 9.45 4.95
CA LEU A 158 -4.50 10.67 5.66
C LEU A 158 -5.64 11.69 5.72
N LEU A 159 -6.46 11.79 4.66
CA LEU A 159 -7.68 12.58 4.70
C LEU A 159 -8.64 12.06 5.78
N GLU A 160 -8.88 10.75 5.85
CA GLU A 160 -9.73 10.12 6.86
C GLU A 160 -9.18 10.35 8.29
N ALA A 161 -7.86 10.41 8.45
CA ALA A 161 -7.21 10.74 9.72
C ALA A 161 -7.24 12.25 10.07
N GLY A 162 -7.81 13.11 9.20
CA GLY A 162 -7.97 14.53 9.45
C GLY A 162 -6.79 15.42 9.04
N TYR A 163 -5.79 14.89 8.34
CA TYR A 163 -4.60 15.63 7.93
C TYR A 163 -4.62 16.14 6.47
N GLY A 164 -5.77 15.99 5.79
CA GLY A 164 -5.91 16.32 4.36
C GLY A 164 -5.32 15.23 3.45
N ARG A 165 -5.49 15.41 2.13
CA ARG A 165 -4.94 14.49 1.13
C ARG A 165 -3.46 14.74 0.92
N LYS A 166 -2.63 14.13 1.74
CA LYS A 166 -1.18 14.14 1.60
C LYS A 166 -0.67 12.77 1.17
N THR A 167 0.32 12.76 0.30
CA THR A 167 0.97 11.52 -0.15
C THR A 167 2.38 11.82 -0.68
N PHE A 168 3.18 10.78 -0.88
CA PHE A 168 4.50 10.90 -1.51
C PHE A 168 4.37 11.14 -3.02
N GLN A 169 5.40 11.73 -3.65
CA GLN A 169 5.51 11.81 -5.11
C GLN A 169 6.19 10.57 -5.66
N LEU A 170 5.79 10.17 -6.86
CA LEU A 170 6.44 9.11 -7.62
C LEU A 170 7.40 9.70 -8.66
N GLU A 171 8.34 8.91 -9.17
CA GLU A 171 9.26 9.31 -10.24
C GLU A 171 8.48 9.85 -11.46
N ARG A 172 7.37 9.20 -11.82
CA ARG A 172 6.51 9.61 -12.94
C ARG A 172 5.86 10.99 -12.77
N ASP A 173 5.57 11.40 -11.54
CA ASP A 173 4.96 12.71 -11.27
C ASP A 173 5.93 13.86 -11.59
N LEU A 174 7.22 13.55 -11.69
CA LEU A 174 8.31 14.43 -12.08
C LEU A 174 8.82 14.14 -13.50
N ASP A 175 7.93 13.67 -14.36
CA ASP A 175 8.18 13.34 -15.78
C ASP A 175 9.17 12.18 -16.01
N GLY A 176 9.41 11.38 -14.97
CA GLY A 176 10.18 10.14 -15.07
C GLY A 176 9.31 8.94 -15.45
N PRO A 177 9.90 7.74 -15.55
CA PRO A 177 9.17 6.51 -15.88
C PRO A 177 8.27 6.04 -14.75
N GLU A 178 7.26 5.22 -15.09
CA GLU A 178 6.38 4.56 -14.10
C GLU A 178 7.17 3.61 -13.20
N CYS A 179 8.14 2.88 -13.77
CA CYS A 179 9.04 1.98 -13.08
C CYS A 179 10.34 1.86 -13.87
N LEU A 180 11.47 1.95 -13.18
CA LEU A 180 12.79 1.73 -13.76
C LEU A 180 13.08 0.22 -13.82
N VAL A 181 13.80 -0.20 -14.86
CA VAL A 181 14.42 -1.54 -14.91
C VAL A 181 15.92 -1.37 -14.66
N MET A 182 16.43 -2.06 -13.64
CA MET A 182 17.84 -2.02 -13.25
C MET A 182 18.47 -3.41 -13.37
N HIS A 183 19.60 -3.50 -14.03
CA HIS A 183 20.42 -4.71 -14.03
C HIS A 183 21.40 -4.67 -12.86
N SER A 184 21.24 -5.60 -11.92
CA SER A 184 22.10 -5.75 -10.75
C SER A 184 23.32 -6.60 -11.09
N MET A 185 24.44 -6.31 -10.44
CA MET A 185 25.64 -7.16 -10.50
C MET A 185 25.51 -8.44 -9.67
N LEU A 186 24.51 -8.52 -8.78
CA LEU A 186 24.24 -9.69 -7.97
C LEU A 186 23.76 -10.86 -8.84
N HIS A 187 24.53 -11.96 -8.85
CA HIS A 187 24.18 -13.15 -9.61
C HIS A 187 22.94 -13.85 -9.02
N VAL A 188 22.08 -14.38 -9.91
CA VAL A 188 20.80 -15.02 -9.54
C VAL A 188 20.96 -16.14 -8.51
N ASP A 189 21.98 -16.99 -8.63
CA ASP A 189 22.20 -18.10 -7.69
C ASP A 189 22.60 -17.60 -6.30
N GLN A 190 23.42 -16.55 -6.24
CA GLN A 190 23.78 -15.90 -4.98
C GLN A 190 22.54 -15.27 -4.35
N ALA A 191 21.75 -14.50 -5.14
CA ALA A 191 20.52 -13.88 -4.66
C ALA A 191 19.53 -14.91 -4.08
N ARG A 192 19.40 -16.07 -4.73
CA ARG A 192 18.53 -17.16 -4.28
C ARG A 192 19.00 -17.88 -3.02
N ALA A 193 20.29 -17.83 -2.73
CA ALA A 193 20.89 -18.43 -1.53
C ALA A 193 20.89 -17.48 -0.32
N MET A 194 20.74 -16.17 -0.53
CA MET A 194 20.81 -15.16 0.52
C MET A 194 19.52 -15.09 1.35
N LYS A 195 19.68 -14.69 2.61
CA LYS A 195 18.57 -14.29 3.47
C LYS A 195 18.07 -12.90 3.06
N GLN A 196 16.81 -12.59 3.36
CA GLN A 196 16.20 -11.31 2.98
C GLN A 196 16.98 -10.08 3.46
N ARG A 197 17.61 -10.13 4.65
CA ARG A 197 18.43 -9.02 5.18
C ARG A 197 19.68 -8.79 4.35
N GLU A 198 20.36 -9.86 3.97
CA GLU A 198 21.56 -9.80 3.13
C GLU A 198 21.24 -9.26 1.74
N LEU A 199 20.11 -9.72 1.14
CA LEU A 199 19.59 -9.19 -0.12
C LEU A 199 19.31 -7.70 -0.02
N TRP A 200 18.60 -7.28 1.04
CA TRP A 200 18.26 -5.89 1.26
C TRP A 200 19.51 -5.01 1.38
N GLU A 201 20.49 -5.41 2.19
CA GLU A 201 21.72 -4.66 2.41
C GLU A 201 22.56 -4.52 1.13
N LEU A 202 22.60 -5.58 0.30
CA LEU A 202 23.36 -5.57 -0.94
C LEU A 202 22.69 -4.70 -2.00
N ILE A 203 21.38 -4.88 -2.22
CA ILE A 203 20.62 -4.05 -3.17
C ILE A 203 20.54 -2.58 -2.72
N ALA A 204 20.40 -2.33 -1.42
CA ALA A 204 20.45 -0.96 -0.89
C ALA A 204 21.79 -0.29 -1.20
N ARG A 205 22.90 -1.00 -1.00
CA ARG A 205 24.23 -0.49 -1.35
C ARG A 205 24.33 -0.19 -2.83
N GLU A 206 23.91 -1.11 -3.71
CA GLU A 206 23.98 -0.93 -5.16
C GLU A 206 23.15 0.28 -5.62
N LEU A 207 21.91 0.44 -5.11
CA LEU A 207 21.05 1.58 -5.43
C LEU A 207 21.61 2.91 -4.89
N MET A 208 22.22 2.91 -3.70
CA MET A 208 22.71 4.13 -3.04
C MET A 208 24.08 4.57 -3.52
N THR A 209 24.85 3.71 -4.19
CA THR A 209 26.19 4.04 -4.69
C THR A 209 26.30 3.96 -6.21
N GLY A 210 25.33 3.37 -6.89
CA GLY A 210 25.30 3.19 -8.33
C GLY A 210 24.74 4.39 -9.10
N PRO A 211 24.46 4.22 -10.41
CA PRO A 211 23.98 5.30 -11.29
C PRO A 211 22.63 5.91 -10.86
N LEU A 212 21.83 5.16 -10.12
CA LEU A 212 20.54 5.64 -9.59
C LEU A 212 20.64 6.38 -8.27
N ALA A 213 21.85 6.45 -7.68
CA ALA A 213 22.06 7.04 -6.35
C ALA A 213 21.56 8.49 -6.27
N SER A 214 20.74 8.78 -5.28
CA SER A 214 20.24 10.12 -5.00
C SER A 214 19.71 10.21 -3.58
N LYS A 215 20.05 11.31 -2.88
CA LYS A 215 19.49 11.64 -1.58
C LYS A 215 18.00 12.04 -1.65
N ASP A 216 17.54 12.37 -2.85
CA ASP A 216 16.16 12.81 -3.12
C ASP A 216 15.27 11.64 -3.59
N ARG A 217 15.78 10.38 -3.51
CA ARG A 217 15.06 9.17 -3.86
C ARG A 217 14.89 8.23 -2.67
N LYS A 218 13.72 7.64 -2.58
CA LYS A 218 13.47 6.38 -1.88
C LYS A 218 13.07 5.34 -2.93
N TYR A 219 13.54 4.11 -2.76
CA TYR A 219 13.35 3.08 -3.77
C TYR A 219 12.28 2.10 -3.31
N LEU A 220 11.38 1.76 -4.22
CA LEU A 220 10.43 0.67 -4.11
C LEU A 220 10.87 -0.40 -5.12
N ALA A 221 11.61 -1.41 -4.66
CA ALA A 221 12.29 -2.35 -5.54
C ALA A 221 11.73 -3.77 -5.47
N PHE A 222 11.67 -4.44 -6.62
CA PHE A 222 11.24 -5.83 -6.76
C PHE A 222 12.32 -6.66 -7.46
N LEU A 223 12.67 -7.81 -6.87
CA LEU A 223 13.67 -8.73 -7.41
C LEU A 223 13.06 -9.69 -8.43
N SER A 224 13.61 -9.74 -9.65
CA SER A 224 13.16 -10.67 -10.70
C SER A 224 13.42 -12.13 -10.34
N CYS A 225 14.47 -12.40 -9.58
CA CYS A 225 15.00 -13.73 -9.32
C CYS A 225 14.21 -14.58 -8.32
N THR A 226 13.18 -14.02 -7.71
CA THR A 226 12.38 -14.72 -6.69
C THR A 226 11.73 -15.96 -7.28
N ARG A 227 11.92 -17.11 -6.60
CA ARG A 227 11.39 -18.40 -7.05
C ARG A 227 10.80 -19.20 -5.91
N TYR A 228 9.50 -19.40 -5.95
CA TYR A 228 8.81 -20.34 -5.08
C TYR A 228 8.97 -21.78 -5.61
N ARG A 229 9.32 -22.69 -4.74
CA ARG A 229 9.41 -24.13 -5.03
C ARG A 229 8.22 -24.83 -4.40
N GLY A 230 7.16 -24.98 -5.12
CA GLY A 230 5.87 -25.51 -4.73
C GLY A 230 5.87 -26.59 -3.64
N ALA A 231 4.76 -26.66 -2.93
CA ALA A 231 4.48 -27.74 -2.00
C ALA A 231 2.99 -28.04 -2.00
N PRO A 232 2.59 -29.32 -1.95
CA PRO A 232 1.21 -29.65 -1.69
C PRO A 232 0.85 -29.14 -0.29
N SER A 233 0.03 -28.07 -0.21
CA SER A 233 -0.52 -27.52 1.04
C SER A 233 0.54 -27.08 2.09
N PRO A 234 1.24 -25.97 1.89
CA PRO A 234 2.03 -25.39 2.97
C PRO A 234 1.12 -25.08 4.17
N ARG A 235 1.57 -25.44 5.38
CA ARG A 235 0.73 -25.33 6.59
C ARG A 235 0.79 -23.96 7.22
N THR A 236 1.91 -23.27 7.04
CA THR A 236 2.18 -21.97 7.64
C THR A 236 2.80 -21.02 6.62
N HIS A 237 2.77 -19.74 6.94
CA HIS A 237 3.46 -18.73 6.13
C HIS A 237 4.99 -18.97 6.15
N GLU A 238 5.54 -19.41 7.27
CA GLU A 238 6.96 -19.77 7.39
C GLU A 238 7.35 -20.91 6.45
N ASP A 239 6.46 -21.93 6.28
CA ASP A 239 6.68 -23.02 5.32
C ASP A 239 6.73 -22.47 3.88
N THR A 240 5.85 -21.50 3.56
CA THR A 240 5.84 -20.82 2.25
C THR A 240 7.14 -20.04 2.02
N LEU A 241 7.57 -19.25 3.00
CA LEU A 241 8.82 -18.47 2.92
C LEU A 241 10.05 -19.36 2.79
N ALA A 242 10.12 -20.45 3.56
CA ALA A 242 11.25 -21.39 3.51
C ALA A 242 11.44 -22.05 2.12
N ARG A 243 10.37 -22.06 1.31
CA ARG A 243 10.37 -22.57 -0.07
C ARG A 243 10.53 -21.49 -1.13
N THR A 244 10.64 -20.22 -0.73
CA THR A 244 10.73 -19.09 -1.64
C THR A 244 12.16 -18.54 -1.64
N GLN A 245 12.91 -18.88 -2.66
CA GLN A 245 14.29 -18.42 -2.84
C GLN A 245 14.31 -16.98 -3.36
N GLY A 246 15.32 -16.20 -2.97
CA GLY A 246 15.43 -14.80 -3.40
C GLY A 246 14.25 -13.96 -2.94
N HIS A 247 13.60 -14.35 -1.83
CA HIS A 247 12.47 -13.59 -1.26
C HIS A 247 12.98 -12.45 -0.39
N ALA A 248 12.30 -11.31 -0.51
CA ALA A 248 12.41 -10.19 0.41
C ALA A 248 11.03 -9.54 0.59
N ALA A 249 10.78 -9.06 1.80
CA ALA A 249 9.73 -8.13 2.16
C ALA A 249 10.28 -7.33 3.35
N LEU A 250 11.04 -6.26 3.06
CA LEU A 250 11.77 -5.51 4.08
C LEU A 250 11.93 -4.06 3.68
N GLY A 251 11.52 -3.15 4.56
CA GLY A 251 11.63 -1.71 4.41
C GLY A 251 12.47 -1.03 5.47
N GLY A 252 13.14 0.04 5.10
CA GLY A 252 13.90 0.87 6.01
C GLY A 252 14.84 1.84 5.29
N GLY A 253 15.28 2.88 5.97
CA GLY A 253 16.16 3.87 5.37
C GLY A 253 15.61 4.43 4.06
N GLY A 254 16.23 4.09 2.95
CA GLY A 254 15.83 4.55 1.61
C GLY A 254 15.25 3.46 0.70
N LEU A 255 15.07 2.22 1.17
CA LEU A 255 14.68 1.08 0.33
C LEU A 255 13.57 0.24 0.97
N ALA A 256 12.50 0.00 0.22
CA ALA A 256 11.55 -1.09 0.43
C ALA A 256 11.78 -2.14 -0.67
N LEU A 257 12.22 -3.35 -0.30
CA LEU A 257 12.62 -4.42 -1.21
C LEU A 257 11.67 -5.61 -1.10
N PHE A 258 11.23 -6.12 -2.26
CA PHE A 258 10.29 -7.23 -2.38
C PHE A 258 10.75 -8.30 -3.37
N GLY A 259 10.27 -9.52 -3.14
CA GLY A 259 10.28 -10.56 -4.15
C GLY A 259 9.14 -10.41 -5.14
N SER A 260 9.30 -10.99 -6.34
CA SER A 260 8.30 -10.91 -7.42
C SER A 260 7.35 -12.11 -7.50
N ALA A 261 7.40 -13.06 -6.56
CA ALA A 261 6.66 -14.32 -6.67
C ALA A 261 5.13 -14.15 -6.78
N CYS A 262 4.57 -13.09 -6.17
CA CYS A 262 3.14 -12.80 -6.21
C CYS A 262 2.75 -11.72 -7.22
N LEU A 263 3.71 -11.19 -7.99
CA LEU A 263 3.48 -10.07 -8.91
C LEU A 263 2.47 -10.39 -10.01
N HIS A 264 2.31 -11.68 -10.37
CA HIS A 264 1.31 -12.13 -11.34
C HIS A 264 -0.14 -11.79 -10.95
N THR A 265 -0.44 -11.58 -9.66
CA THR A 265 -1.77 -11.19 -9.19
C THR A 265 -2.05 -9.69 -9.40
N TRP A 266 -1.01 -8.86 -9.59
CA TRP A 266 -1.15 -7.41 -9.72
C TRP A 266 -1.69 -7.01 -11.10
N PRO A 267 -2.51 -5.94 -11.19
CA PRO A 267 -3.06 -5.48 -12.46
C PRO A 267 -2.00 -4.82 -13.34
N THR A 268 -2.11 -4.97 -14.67
CA THR A 268 -1.30 -4.26 -15.67
C THR A 268 -1.98 -3.00 -16.22
N ARG A 269 -3.31 -2.84 -15.98
CA ARG A 269 -4.09 -1.70 -16.49
C ARG A 269 -5.28 -1.41 -15.58
N MET A 270 -5.80 -0.19 -15.66
CA MET A 270 -6.91 0.29 -14.84
C MET A 270 -8.13 -0.64 -14.84
N ALA A 271 -8.52 -1.16 -16.01
CA ALA A 271 -9.67 -2.07 -16.14
C ALA A 271 -9.50 -3.39 -15.39
N GLN A 272 -8.29 -3.77 -15.02
CA GLN A 272 -8.01 -5.00 -14.28
C GLN A 272 -8.03 -4.80 -12.76
N ILE A 273 -7.99 -3.58 -12.24
CA ILE A 273 -7.85 -3.34 -10.80
C ILE A 273 -8.98 -4.03 -10.02
N LEU A 274 -10.23 -3.70 -10.35
CA LEU A 274 -11.37 -4.29 -9.66
C LEU A 274 -11.48 -5.80 -9.88
N PRO A 275 -11.41 -6.34 -11.11
CA PRO A 275 -11.42 -7.79 -11.32
C PRO A 275 -10.33 -8.54 -10.58
N ARG A 276 -9.11 -7.99 -10.49
CA ARG A 276 -7.98 -8.62 -9.78
C ARG A 276 -8.20 -8.65 -8.26
N PHE A 277 -8.74 -7.59 -7.66
CA PHE A 277 -9.10 -7.63 -6.23
C PHE A 277 -10.23 -8.60 -5.92
N LEU A 278 -11.15 -8.82 -6.87
CA LEU A 278 -12.30 -9.71 -6.74
C LEU A 278 -12.03 -11.15 -7.23
N ASP A 279 -10.79 -11.43 -7.65
CA ASP A 279 -10.42 -12.74 -8.19
C ASP A 279 -10.42 -13.80 -7.08
N ALA A 280 -11.50 -14.60 -7.05
CA ALA A 280 -11.70 -15.70 -6.11
C ALA A 280 -11.02 -17.02 -6.55
N THR A 281 -10.26 -17.01 -7.65
CA THR A 281 -9.51 -18.18 -8.10
C THR A 281 -8.53 -18.62 -7.02
N ILE A 282 -8.57 -19.90 -6.67
CA ILE A 282 -7.68 -20.49 -5.67
C ILE A 282 -6.26 -20.57 -6.24
N ILE A 283 -5.29 -20.17 -5.41
CA ILE A 283 -3.87 -20.27 -5.76
C ILE A 283 -3.45 -21.74 -5.74
N ASP A 284 -2.86 -22.18 -6.85
CA ASP A 284 -2.22 -23.50 -6.93
C ASP A 284 -0.87 -23.46 -6.19
N THR A 285 -0.87 -23.85 -4.92
CA THR A 285 0.31 -23.85 -4.06
C THR A 285 1.37 -24.88 -4.43
N GLU A 286 1.10 -25.79 -5.38
CA GLU A 286 2.13 -26.64 -5.96
C GLU A 286 3.05 -25.89 -6.94
N GLN A 287 2.58 -24.75 -7.48
CA GLN A 287 3.29 -23.98 -8.48
C GLN A 287 3.55 -22.53 -8.07
N LEU A 288 2.65 -21.92 -7.30
CA LEU A 288 2.61 -20.50 -7.01
C LEU A 288 2.66 -20.22 -5.50
N MET A 289 3.33 -19.14 -5.14
CA MET A 289 3.39 -18.66 -3.77
C MET A 289 2.02 -18.13 -3.33
N ASP A 290 1.50 -18.61 -2.21
CA ASP A 290 0.34 -18.03 -1.54
C ASP A 290 0.80 -17.10 -0.41
N ASP A 291 0.73 -15.80 -0.66
CA ASP A 291 0.93 -14.75 0.34
C ASP A 291 -0.35 -13.94 0.53
N SER A 292 -1.46 -14.63 0.74
CA SER A 292 -2.80 -14.05 0.86
C SER A 292 -3.29 -13.88 2.29
N ASN A 293 -2.44 -14.11 3.30
CA ASN A 293 -2.84 -14.21 4.70
C ASN A 293 -3.95 -15.25 4.91
N TYR A 294 -3.70 -16.48 4.42
CA TYR A 294 -4.59 -17.65 4.52
C TYR A 294 -5.94 -17.53 3.78
N ARG A 295 -6.11 -16.56 2.89
CA ARG A 295 -7.31 -16.45 2.05
C ARG A 295 -7.30 -17.40 0.87
N GLY A 296 -6.11 -17.80 0.40
CA GLY A 296 -5.90 -18.79 -0.64
C GLY A 296 -6.35 -18.37 -2.04
N THR A 297 -6.61 -17.08 -2.28
CA THR A 297 -7.12 -16.56 -3.56
C THR A 297 -6.18 -15.52 -4.19
N HIS A 298 -6.23 -15.38 -5.52
CA HIS A 298 -5.46 -14.38 -6.24
C HIS A 298 -5.78 -12.96 -5.76
N GLY A 299 -7.06 -12.62 -5.54
CA GLY A 299 -7.45 -11.31 -5.02
C GLY A 299 -6.99 -11.08 -3.58
N GLY A 300 -7.02 -12.12 -2.74
CA GLY A 300 -6.44 -12.09 -1.40
C GLY A 300 -4.93 -11.86 -1.43
N CYS A 301 -4.23 -12.52 -2.34
CA CYS A 301 -2.80 -12.36 -2.53
C CYS A 301 -2.44 -10.94 -3.01
N LEU A 302 -3.19 -10.39 -4.00
CA LEU A 302 -3.02 -8.99 -4.41
C LEU A 302 -3.21 -8.03 -3.24
N ALA A 303 -4.27 -8.19 -2.45
CA ALA A 303 -4.58 -7.28 -1.35
C ALA A 303 -3.48 -7.31 -0.27
N THR A 304 -3.07 -8.52 0.18
CA THR A 304 -2.00 -8.65 1.18
C THR A 304 -0.68 -8.11 0.67
N THR A 305 -0.25 -8.50 -0.54
CA THR A 305 1.08 -8.11 -1.05
C THR A 305 1.15 -6.62 -1.38
N LEU A 306 0.10 -6.02 -1.94
CA LEU A 306 0.05 -4.58 -2.15
C LEU A 306 0.08 -3.82 -0.82
N GLY A 307 -0.63 -4.31 0.18
CA GLY A 307 -0.63 -3.72 1.53
C GLY A 307 0.70 -3.90 2.26
N SER A 308 1.35 -5.07 2.14
CA SER A 308 2.70 -5.30 2.65
C SER A 308 3.70 -4.31 2.05
N VAL A 309 3.58 -4.02 0.75
CA VAL A 309 4.42 -3.01 0.09
C VAL A 309 4.22 -1.64 0.72
N LEU A 310 3.00 -1.23 1.06
CA LEU A 310 2.76 0.03 1.76
C LEU A 310 3.34 0.05 3.17
N HIS A 311 3.24 -1.07 3.89
CA HIS A 311 3.81 -1.24 5.23
C HIS A 311 5.33 -1.04 5.21
N GLU A 312 6.04 -1.76 4.34
CA GLU A 312 7.49 -1.66 4.23
C GLU A 312 7.94 -0.27 3.69
N LEU A 313 7.17 0.31 2.78
CA LEU A 313 7.40 1.68 2.34
C LEU A 313 7.22 2.68 3.49
N GLY A 314 6.26 2.43 4.40
CA GLY A 314 6.06 3.19 5.64
C GLY A 314 7.32 3.24 6.51
N HIS A 315 8.06 2.14 6.64
CA HIS A 315 9.35 2.13 7.36
C HIS A 315 10.40 3.03 6.71
N THR A 316 10.35 3.21 5.39
CA THR A 316 11.24 4.18 4.72
C THR A 316 10.86 5.63 5.04
N PHE A 317 9.64 5.90 5.47
CA PHE A 317 9.16 7.19 5.98
C PHE A 317 9.22 7.28 7.50
N ASP A 318 10.14 6.55 8.11
CA ASP A 318 10.41 6.59 9.54
C ASP A 318 9.28 6.10 10.45
N LEU A 319 8.28 5.37 9.90
CA LEU A 319 7.21 4.78 10.72
C LEU A 319 7.69 3.56 11.50
N GLY A 320 7.22 3.43 12.74
CA GLY A 320 7.35 2.22 13.56
C GLY A 320 6.14 1.32 13.39
N HIS A 321 6.25 0.08 13.90
CA HIS A 321 5.12 -0.83 13.97
C HIS A 321 4.05 -0.33 14.95
N THR A 322 2.79 -0.62 14.65
CA THR A 322 1.65 -0.36 15.53
C THR A 322 0.83 -1.64 15.72
N ARG A 323 0.04 -1.71 16.79
CA ARG A 323 -0.80 -2.89 17.04
C ARG A 323 -1.85 -3.10 15.94
N GLU A 324 -2.38 -2.00 15.41
CA GLU A 324 -3.45 -1.97 14.41
C GLU A 324 -3.10 -1.05 13.25
N GLY A 325 -3.93 -1.06 12.20
CA GLY A 325 -3.75 -0.25 11.01
C GLY A 325 -2.66 -0.77 10.07
N ILE A 326 -2.23 0.06 9.14
CA ILE A 326 -1.28 -0.30 8.06
C ILE A 326 0.07 -0.72 8.64
N MET A 327 0.57 -0.05 9.67
CA MET A 327 1.82 -0.44 10.33
C MET A 327 1.66 -1.60 11.33
N GLY A 328 0.47 -2.22 11.41
CA GLY A 328 0.15 -3.52 12.02
C GLY A 328 -0.29 -4.51 10.94
N ARG A 329 -1.36 -5.27 11.19
CA ARG A 329 -1.92 -6.24 10.22
C ARG A 329 -3.12 -5.68 9.42
N GLY A 330 -3.44 -4.39 9.54
CA GLY A 330 -4.51 -3.75 8.76
C GLY A 330 -4.18 -3.61 7.27
N PHE A 331 -2.94 -3.80 6.88
CA PHE A 331 -2.52 -3.80 5.48
C PHE A 331 -3.07 -5.01 4.68
N ASP A 332 -3.45 -6.09 5.30
CA ASP A 332 -4.00 -7.27 4.61
C ASP A 332 -5.32 -6.99 3.86
N TYR A 333 -5.97 -5.85 4.14
CA TYR A 333 -7.33 -5.53 3.70
C TYR A 333 -7.41 -4.29 2.80
N VAL A 334 -6.34 -3.95 2.08
CA VAL A 334 -6.30 -2.75 1.21
C VAL A 334 -7.32 -2.80 0.07
N ASP A 335 -7.78 -3.98 -0.33
CA ASP A 335 -8.88 -4.18 -1.28
C ASP A 335 -10.14 -3.42 -0.86
N ARG A 336 -10.46 -3.37 0.43
CA ARG A 336 -11.64 -2.68 0.97
C ARG A 336 -11.67 -1.19 0.65
N VAL A 337 -10.52 -0.58 0.47
CA VAL A 337 -10.43 0.84 0.08
C VAL A 337 -10.92 1.04 -1.35
N PHE A 338 -10.61 0.10 -2.25
CA PHE A 338 -10.90 0.23 -3.67
C PHE A 338 -12.21 -0.46 -4.10
N VAL A 339 -12.52 -1.61 -3.53
CA VAL A 339 -13.72 -2.39 -3.90
C VAL A 339 -14.95 -1.93 -3.14
N GLY A 340 -14.80 -1.47 -1.88
CA GLY A 340 -15.91 -1.22 -0.97
C GLY A 340 -16.40 -2.51 -0.34
N ALA A 341 -16.89 -2.44 0.86
CA ALA A 341 -17.30 -3.65 1.55
C ALA A 341 -18.58 -3.45 2.32
N ALA A 342 -19.68 -3.31 1.66
CA ALA A 342 -20.93 -3.61 2.33
C ALA A 342 -21.10 -5.14 2.39
N GLY A 343 -20.38 -5.82 3.29
CA GLY A 343 -20.71 -7.18 3.71
C GLY A 343 -20.33 -8.34 2.78
N ILE A 344 -19.65 -8.11 1.68
CA ILE A 344 -19.21 -9.19 0.78
C ILE A 344 -17.71 -9.41 1.02
N ASP A 345 -17.39 -10.40 1.80
CA ASP A 345 -16.02 -10.90 1.96
C ASP A 345 -15.71 -11.89 0.83
N PHE A 346 -15.38 -11.37 -0.35
CA PHE A 346 -15.00 -12.17 -1.51
C PHE A 346 -13.76 -13.03 -1.28
N ASN A 347 -13.04 -12.77 -0.20
CA ASN A 347 -11.76 -13.39 0.13
C ASN A 347 -11.87 -14.35 1.33
N ARG A 348 -13.06 -14.75 1.76
CA ARG A 348 -13.19 -15.78 2.79
C ARG A 348 -12.75 -17.11 2.23
N ASN A 349 -11.80 -17.71 2.93
CA ASN A 349 -11.32 -19.06 2.65
C ASN A 349 -12.53 -20.04 2.51
N PRO A 350 -12.75 -20.68 1.35
CA PRO A 350 -13.85 -21.62 1.17
C PRO A 350 -13.78 -22.85 2.07
N ILE A 351 -12.62 -23.10 2.71
CA ILE A 351 -12.39 -24.23 3.62
C ILE A 351 -13.04 -24.01 5.00
N ARG A 352 -13.41 -22.78 5.37
CA ARG A 352 -14.16 -22.44 6.58
C ARG A 352 -15.51 -21.83 6.25
N ARG A 353 -16.32 -22.51 5.47
CA ARG A 353 -17.74 -22.15 5.27
C ARG A 353 -18.51 -22.55 6.52
N ASP A 354 -18.94 -21.55 7.29
CA ASP A 354 -20.06 -21.72 8.20
C ASP A 354 -21.31 -21.96 7.33
N PRO A 355 -22.04 -23.08 7.48
CA PRO A 355 -23.16 -23.42 6.62
C PRO A 355 -24.35 -22.46 6.68
N GLN A 356 -24.33 -21.45 7.53
CA GLN A 356 -25.46 -20.55 7.78
C GLN A 356 -25.41 -19.19 7.05
N HIS A 357 -24.37 -18.86 6.28
CA HIS A 357 -24.34 -17.62 5.51
C HIS A 357 -24.74 -17.82 4.05
N THR A 358 -25.93 -17.35 3.72
CA THR A 358 -26.48 -17.28 2.37
C THR A 358 -25.58 -16.42 1.48
N THR A 359 -24.95 -17.05 0.50
CA THR A 359 -24.18 -16.35 -0.54
C THR A 359 -25.18 -15.66 -1.46
N VAL A 360 -25.19 -14.35 -1.51
CA VAL A 360 -25.89 -13.61 -2.57
C VAL A 360 -25.10 -13.82 -3.85
N ALA A 361 -25.61 -14.68 -4.73
CA ALA A 361 -25.05 -14.85 -6.06
C ALA A 361 -25.29 -13.57 -6.86
N LEU A 362 -24.23 -12.88 -7.21
CA LEU A 362 -24.30 -11.76 -8.16
C LEU A 362 -24.61 -12.35 -9.54
N SER A 363 -25.69 -11.91 -10.14
CA SER A 363 -26.19 -12.40 -11.43
C SER A 363 -25.30 -12.00 -12.63
N ARG A 364 -24.27 -11.19 -12.42
CA ARG A 364 -23.26 -10.81 -13.43
C ARG A 364 -21.88 -10.65 -12.78
N PRO A 365 -20.80 -11.00 -13.48
CA PRO A 365 -19.46 -10.74 -12.99
C PRO A 365 -19.24 -9.23 -12.84
N LEU A 366 -18.70 -8.80 -11.70
CA LEU A 366 -18.29 -7.42 -11.50
C LEU A 366 -17.09 -7.15 -12.41
N SER A 367 -17.24 -6.23 -13.34
CA SER A 367 -16.19 -5.86 -14.30
C SER A 367 -16.09 -4.35 -14.44
N VAL A 368 -14.92 -3.88 -14.78
CA VAL A 368 -14.69 -2.51 -15.24
C VAL A 368 -14.42 -2.55 -16.73
N THR A 369 -15.29 -1.91 -17.51
CA THR A 369 -15.09 -1.75 -18.94
C THR A 369 -14.50 -0.38 -19.19
N VAL A 370 -13.34 -0.33 -19.84
CA VAL A 370 -12.71 0.92 -20.32
C VAL A 370 -12.80 0.94 -21.83
N THR A 371 -13.54 1.92 -22.35
CA THR A 371 -13.68 2.12 -23.81
C THR A 371 -12.93 3.39 -24.19
N VAL A 372 -11.96 3.23 -25.10
CA VAL A 372 -11.28 4.35 -25.77
C VAL A 372 -11.91 4.48 -27.16
N GLN A 373 -12.55 5.59 -27.44
CA GLN A 373 -12.99 5.89 -28.80
C GLN A 373 -11.79 6.40 -29.60
N ASP A 374 -11.07 5.46 -30.22
CA ASP A 374 -10.15 5.81 -31.32
C ASP A 374 -10.97 5.99 -32.58
N SER A 375 -11.04 7.20 -33.06
CA SER A 375 -11.39 7.45 -34.45
C SER A 375 -10.15 7.14 -35.30
N ILE A 376 -10.23 6.05 -36.06
CA ILE A 376 -9.58 5.81 -37.38
C ILE A 376 -8.97 4.39 -37.51
N LEU A 377 -9.64 3.61 -38.40
CA LEU A 377 -9.14 2.59 -39.36
C LEU A 377 -8.20 1.48 -38.87
N SER A 378 -8.46 0.21 -39.05
CA SER A 378 -8.80 -0.57 -40.25
C SER A 378 -8.73 -2.09 -39.96
N SER A 379 -9.66 -2.81 -40.54
CA SER A 379 -9.68 -4.16 -41.14
C SER A 379 -9.08 -5.41 -40.46
N PRO A 380 -9.74 -6.55 -40.64
CA PRO A 380 -9.47 -7.78 -39.95
C PRO A 380 -8.63 -8.78 -40.76
N ARG A 381 -7.86 -9.63 -40.10
CA ARG A 381 -7.43 -10.90 -40.70
C ARG A 381 -7.79 -12.08 -39.83
N ARG A 382 -8.54 -13.00 -40.44
CA ARG A 382 -8.92 -14.35 -40.01
C ARG A 382 -7.72 -15.30 -40.01
N GLY A 383 -7.78 -16.31 -39.15
CA GLY A 383 -7.00 -17.54 -39.28
C GLY A 383 -7.10 -18.41 -38.04
N ARG A 384 -8.05 -19.25 -38.04
CA ARG A 384 -8.19 -20.73 -38.02
C ARG A 384 -7.61 -21.50 -36.82
N LEU A 385 -8.55 -22.19 -36.20
CA LEU A 385 -8.42 -23.35 -35.30
C LEU A 385 -7.60 -24.50 -35.90
N LEU A 386 -6.95 -25.28 -35.03
CA LEU A 386 -7.00 -26.77 -35.06
C LEU A 386 -6.72 -27.34 -33.65
N SER A 387 -7.47 -28.38 -33.36
CA SER A 387 -7.56 -29.24 -32.18
C SER A 387 -6.50 -30.34 -32.17
N GLU A 388 -6.18 -30.92 -31.01
CA GLU A 388 -6.31 -32.36 -30.65
C GLU A 388 -5.36 -32.76 -29.52
N THR A 389 -5.91 -33.20 -28.47
CA THR A 389 -5.91 -34.46 -27.70
C THR A 389 -4.61 -35.25 -27.54
N SER A 390 -4.25 -35.55 -26.29
CA SER A 390 -4.20 -36.90 -25.70
C SER A 390 -3.47 -36.95 -24.35
N ARG A 391 -4.10 -37.61 -23.39
CA ARG A 391 -3.53 -38.15 -22.14
C ARG A 391 -2.82 -39.48 -22.43
N PRO A 392 -1.93 -40.02 -21.57
CA PRO A 392 -2.38 -40.84 -20.43
C PRO A 392 -1.50 -40.78 -19.14
N THR A 393 -2.10 -41.24 -18.08
CA THR A 393 -1.65 -41.64 -16.73
C THR A 393 -1.00 -43.04 -16.68
N PRO A 394 -0.67 -43.68 -15.50
CA PRO A 394 -0.15 -43.22 -14.18
C PRO A 394 0.93 -44.14 -13.52
N SER A 395 1.52 -43.66 -12.39
CA SER A 395 1.89 -44.35 -11.11
C SER A 395 2.94 -45.50 -11.09
N PRO A 396 3.45 -45.99 -9.91
CA PRO A 396 3.53 -45.42 -8.56
C PRO A 396 4.87 -45.65 -7.77
N SER A 397 4.97 -45.01 -6.59
CA SER A 397 5.56 -45.44 -5.31
C SER A 397 7.05 -45.75 -5.12
N ARG A 398 7.68 -45.14 -4.10
CA ARG A 398 8.10 -45.77 -2.85
C ARG A 398 8.75 -44.78 -1.85
N GLN A 399 8.38 -44.99 -0.62
CA GLN A 399 8.90 -44.37 0.61
C GLN A 399 10.38 -44.71 0.83
N LEU A 400 11.08 -43.82 1.52
CA LEU A 400 11.97 -44.19 2.62
C LEU A 400 12.32 -42.99 3.50
N SER A 401 12.15 -43.24 4.78
CA SER A 401 12.39 -42.42 5.95
C SER A 401 13.87 -42.09 6.19
N GLY A 402 14.11 -40.91 6.78
CA GLY A 402 15.40 -40.55 7.35
C GLY A 402 15.33 -39.29 8.18
N ARG A 403 15.14 -39.44 9.49
CA ARG A 403 15.33 -38.39 10.49
C ARG A 403 16.80 -37.98 10.55
N LEU A 404 17.05 -36.66 10.61
CA LEU A 404 18.14 -36.14 11.45
C LEU A 404 17.85 -34.65 11.82
N SER A 405 18.18 -34.34 13.05
CA SER A 405 17.82 -33.20 13.89
C SER A 405 18.64 -31.95 13.62
N ALA A 406 17.98 -30.81 13.71
CA ALA A 406 18.28 -29.46 14.20
C ALA A 406 19.77 -29.03 14.44
N PRO A 407 20.10 -27.73 14.63
CA PRO A 407 19.29 -26.58 15.03
C PRO A 407 19.65 -25.24 14.32
N ALA A 408 18.87 -24.25 14.43
CA ALA A 408 19.20 -22.91 14.93
C ALA A 408 18.11 -21.89 14.60
N SER A 409 17.78 -21.14 15.59
CA SER A 409 16.68 -20.20 15.72
C SER A 409 16.78 -18.99 14.79
N PRO A 410 15.62 -18.47 14.40
CA PRO A 410 15.45 -17.05 14.20
C PRO A 410 14.34 -16.52 15.12
N GLU A 411 14.72 -15.94 16.24
CA GLU A 411 13.78 -15.40 17.24
C GLU A 411 13.08 -14.10 16.85
N LEU A 412 13.44 -13.46 15.75
CA LEU A 412 12.90 -12.12 15.42
C LEU A 412 11.50 -12.14 14.78
N ASN A 413 11.07 -13.25 14.16
CA ASN A 413 9.73 -13.37 13.59
C ASN A 413 8.70 -14.03 14.50
N ARG A 414 9.13 -14.60 15.65
CA ARG A 414 8.25 -15.30 16.58
C ARG A 414 7.36 -14.40 17.43
N SER A 415 7.76 -13.15 17.63
CA SER A 415 7.03 -12.23 18.50
C SER A 415 5.74 -11.68 17.86
N LEU A 416 5.69 -11.56 16.54
CA LEU A 416 4.50 -11.03 15.83
C LEU A 416 3.44 -12.09 15.53
N SER A 417 3.83 -13.37 15.38
CA SER A 417 2.89 -14.44 15.02
C SER A 417 2.15 -15.08 16.19
N LYS A 418 2.64 -14.97 17.42
CA LYS A 418 2.01 -15.64 18.59
C LYS A 418 1.00 -14.81 19.37
N SER A 419 0.96 -13.50 19.23
CA SER A 419 0.05 -12.64 20.00
C SER A 419 -1.23 -12.22 19.27
N LEU A 420 -1.45 -12.65 18.02
CA LEU A 420 -2.54 -12.17 17.17
C LEU A 420 -3.57 -13.23 16.77
N ILE A 421 -3.55 -14.43 17.38
CA ILE A 421 -4.64 -15.40 17.20
C ILE A 421 -5.65 -15.18 18.33
N ALA A 422 -6.38 -14.07 18.26
CA ALA A 422 -7.66 -13.92 18.92
C ALA A 422 -8.69 -13.60 17.84
N SER A 423 -9.50 -14.59 17.55
CA SER A 423 -10.63 -14.50 16.65
C SER A 423 -11.71 -13.61 17.23
N GLU A 424 -11.92 -12.42 16.65
CA GLU A 424 -13.16 -11.66 16.82
C GLU A 424 -13.84 -11.41 15.46
N PRO A 425 -15.18 -11.42 15.42
CA PRO A 425 -15.93 -11.25 14.18
C PRO A 425 -15.82 -9.81 13.65
N PRO A 426 -15.79 -9.62 12.33
CA PRO A 426 -15.53 -8.34 11.71
C PRO A 426 -16.79 -7.45 11.73
N THR A 427 -16.94 -6.61 12.72
CA THR A 427 -17.93 -5.52 12.72
C THR A 427 -17.33 -4.15 12.40
N GLN A 428 -16.04 -4.05 12.11
CA GLN A 428 -15.44 -2.79 11.66
C GLN A 428 -15.23 -2.78 10.14
N PRO A 429 -15.76 -1.79 9.43
CA PRO A 429 -15.81 -1.79 7.97
C PRO A 429 -14.45 -1.61 7.29
N ASP A 430 -13.42 -1.16 7.97
CA ASP A 430 -12.11 -0.94 7.34
C ASP A 430 -11.01 -0.95 8.40
N ARG A 431 -10.17 -2.00 8.38
CA ARG A 431 -8.99 -2.09 9.25
C ARG A 431 -7.77 -1.36 8.67
N THR A 432 -7.87 -0.87 7.44
CA THR A 432 -6.80 -0.20 6.72
C THR A 432 -6.82 1.29 7.04
N PHE A 433 -6.03 1.71 8.01
CA PHE A 433 -5.89 3.11 8.42
C PHE A 433 -4.47 3.40 8.91
N TRP A 434 -4.07 4.65 8.93
CA TRP A 434 -2.87 5.08 9.61
C TRP A 434 -3.15 5.27 11.09
N GLY A 435 -2.40 4.59 11.95
CA GLY A 435 -2.47 4.84 13.40
C GLY A 435 -2.21 6.32 13.73
N PRO A 436 -2.70 6.85 14.86
CA PRO A 436 -2.65 8.29 15.15
C PRO A 436 -1.25 8.90 15.04
N SER A 437 -0.23 8.23 15.58
CA SER A 437 1.15 8.70 15.50
C SER A 437 1.73 8.56 14.09
N CYS A 438 1.40 7.48 13.36
CA CYS A 438 1.80 7.29 11.96
C CYS A 438 1.21 8.37 11.06
N ALA A 439 -0.09 8.68 11.23
CA ALA A 439 -0.74 9.75 10.47
C ALA A 439 -0.10 11.12 10.75
N ALA A 440 0.24 11.38 12.02
CA ALA A 440 0.93 12.62 12.40
C ALA A 440 2.33 12.68 11.76
N LEU A 441 3.14 11.62 11.88
CA LEU A 441 4.45 11.55 11.24
C LEU A 441 4.35 11.81 9.73
N LEU A 442 3.54 11.04 9.01
CA LEU A 442 3.41 11.21 7.55
C LEU A 442 2.96 12.62 7.17
N SER A 443 2.06 13.23 7.96
CA SER A 443 1.48 14.52 7.60
C SER A 443 2.46 15.69 7.67
N TYR A 444 3.50 15.59 8.50
CA TYR A 444 4.56 16.61 8.64
C TYR A 444 5.86 16.18 7.97
N HIS A 445 6.00 14.91 7.62
CA HIS A 445 7.20 14.37 7.00
C HIS A 445 7.55 15.06 5.69
N ARG A 446 8.83 15.40 5.50
CA ARG A 446 9.30 16.15 4.32
C ARG A 446 8.95 15.52 2.97
N TRP A 447 8.80 14.17 2.89
CA TRP A 447 8.41 13.44 1.68
C TRP A 447 6.94 13.64 1.31
N PHE A 448 6.15 14.24 2.19
CA PHE A 448 4.72 14.50 2.02
C PHE A 448 4.38 15.99 1.88
N ASN A 449 5.36 16.88 1.99
CA ASN A 449 5.16 18.33 1.99
C ASN A 449 6.18 19.04 1.09
N SER A 450 5.71 19.88 0.15
CA SER A 450 6.55 20.59 -0.80
C SER A 450 7.29 21.80 -0.20
N GLU A 451 6.72 22.44 0.81
CA GLU A 451 7.31 23.65 1.42
C GLU A 451 8.56 23.36 2.26
N MET A 452 8.82 22.08 2.57
CA MET A 452 9.91 21.65 3.42
C MET A 452 11.27 21.63 2.69
N ASP A 453 11.28 21.55 1.36
CA ASP A 453 12.52 21.43 0.58
C ASP A 453 13.46 22.65 0.72
N ASN A 454 12.88 23.84 0.97
CA ASN A 454 13.64 25.07 1.10
C ASN A 454 14.23 25.32 2.51
N ILE A 455 13.66 24.68 3.52
CA ILE A 455 14.03 24.89 4.93
C ILE A 455 15.09 23.88 5.38
N SER A 456 15.01 22.64 4.91
CA SER A 456 15.83 21.52 5.41
C SER A 456 17.31 21.56 5.00
N ASN A 457 17.69 22.37 4.01
CA ASN A 457 19.07 22.39 3.51
C ASN A 457 20.08 23.12 4.42
N LYS A 458 19.66 23.77 5.50
CA LYS A 458 20.55 24.60 6.30
C LYS A 458 20.83 24.13 7.73
N HIS A 459 20.02 23.23 8.33
CA HIS A 459 20.13 22.97 9.77
C HIS A 459 19.79 21.53 10.19
N HIS A 460 20.80 20.70 10.33
CA HIS A 460 20.66 19.30 10.78
C HIS A 460 20.44 19.11 12.31
N HIS A 461 20.33 20.19 13.12
CA HIS A 461 20.32 20.11 14.60
C HIS A 461 19.17 20.89 15.26
N GLU A 462 18.00 20.94 14.64
CA GLU A 462 16.92 21.81 15.10
C GLU A 462 15.88 21.11 16.00
N ILE A 463 15.98 19.78 16.13
CA ILE A 463 15.23 18.98 17.10
C ILE A 463 16.21 18.20 17.98
N GLU A 464 16.10 18.34 19.29
CA GLU A 464 17.03 17.76 20.26
C GLU A 464 16.31 17.13 21.45
N TYR A 465 16.98 16.20 22.11
CA TYR A 465 16.51 15.56 23.35
C TYR A 465 17.40 15.99 24.53
N ASP A 466 16.77 16.57 25.54
CA ASP A 466 17.40 16.88 26.84
C ASP A 466 17.11 15.72 27.81
N GLY A 467 18.07 14.81 27.95
CA GLY A 467 17.95 13.65 28.82
C GLY A 467 17.84 13.96 30.32
N LYS A 468 18.37 15.14 30.78
CA LYS A 468 18.26 15.53 32.19
C LYS A 468 16.84 15.94 32.56
N ARG A 469 16.14 16.60 31.64
CA ARG A 469 14.76 17.06 31.84
C ARG A 469 13.73 16.13 31.23
N ASN A 470 14.18 15.12 30.49
CA ASN A 470 13.34 14.18 29.75
C ASN A 470 12.37 14.90 28.78
N VAL A 471 12.88 15.87 28.03
CA VAL A 471 12.10 16.66 27.09
C VAL A 471 12.71 16.66 25.69
N VAL A 472 11.85 16.73 24.68
CA VAL A 472 12.23 17.05 23.30
C VAL A 472 12.03 18.55 23.09
N ARG A 473 12.94 19.18 22.35
CA ARG A 473 12.87 20.60 21.96
C ARG A 473 12.98 20.73 20.45
N SER A 474 12.21 21.65 19.89
CA SER A 474 12.39 22.14 18.52
C SER A 474 11.90 23.58 18.41
N ARG A 475 12.64 24.41 17.71
CA ARG A 475 12.22 25.80 17.43
C ARG A 475 11.04 25.89 16.44
N TYR A 476 10.75 24.82 15.70
CA TYR A 476 9.62 24.77 14.75
C TYR A 476 8.35 24.15 15.34
N GLY A 477 8.42 23.71 16.60
CA GLY A 477 7.33 23.07 17.31
C GLY A 477 7.21 21.58 17.00
N ILE A 478 7.01 20.81 18.06
CA ILE A 478 6.97 19.36 18.05
C ILE A 478 5.61 18.89 17.58
N ARG A 479 5.56 17.92 16.66
CA ARG A 479 4.33 17.34 16.11
C ARG A 479 4.02 15.97 16.65
N VAL A 480 5.05 15.16 16.87
CA VAL A 480 4.87 13.81 17.40
C VAL A 480 6.10 13.39 18.20
N ILE A 481 5.86 12.64 19.27
CA ILE A 481 6.90 11.94 20.03
C ILE A 481 6.41 10.50 20.19
N GLU A 482 7.26 9.53 19.88
CA GLU A 482 7.02 8.11 20.07
C GLU A 482 8.13 7.48 20.89
N LEU A 483 7.76 6.51 21.72
CA LEU A 483 8.68 5.53 22.28
C LEU A 483 8.47 4.22 21.54
N ARG A 484 9.56 3.67 21.02
CA ARG A 484 9.56 2.41 20.28
C ARG A 484 10.47 1.39 20.93
N GLU A 485 10.07 0.13 20.92
CA GLU A 485 10.96 -0.97 21.26
C GLU A 485 12.14 -1.00 20.29
N SER A 486 13.36 -1.04 20.80
CA SER A 486 14.57 -1.03 19.96
C SER A 486 14.73 -2.31 19.15
N SER A 487 14.21 -3.44 19.64
CA SER A 487 14.36 -4.74 18.99
C SER A 487 13.38 -4.99 17.82
N GLY A 488 12.20 -4.36 17.83
CA GLY A 488 11.15 -4.63 16.84
C GLY A 488 10.49 -3.36 16.28
N GLY A 489 10.88 -2.18 16.76
CA GLY A 489 10.31 -0.93 16.30
C GLY A 489 8.83 -0.71 16.67
N MET A 490 8.27 -1.50 17.60
CA MET A 490 6.89 -1.38 18.05
C MET A 490 6.70 -0.09 18.85
N VAL A 491 5.74 0.73 18.46
CA VAL A 491 5.34 1.93 19.20
C VAL A 491 4.62 1.52 20.47
N VAL A 492 5.24 1.77 21.62
CA VAL A 492 4.69 1.43 22.95
C VAL A 492 4.00 2.61 23.60
N SER A 493 4.40 3.82 23.26
CA SER A 493 3.77 5.06 23.74
C SER A 493 3.96 6.17 22.73
N SER A 494 2.99 7.07 22.61
CA SER A 494 3.09 8.20 21.69
C SER A 494 2.28 9.40 22.16
N ARG A 495 2.69 10.59 21.71
CA ARG A 495 1.98 11.83 21.92
C ARG A 495 2.01 12.67 20.64
N GLN A 496 0.87 13.18 20.20
CA GLN A 496 0.71 14.00 19.02
C GLN A 496 0.26 15.41 19.39
N PHE A 497 0.67 16.40 18.58
CA PHE A 497 0.37 17.82 18.77
C PHE A 497 -0.20 18.40 17.46
N PRO A 498 -1.49 18.12 17.14
CA PRO A 498 -2.07 18.47 15.84
C PRO A 498 -2.45 19.96 15.69
N GLY A 499 -2.46 20.73 16.78
CA GLY A 499 -2.89 22.13 16.79
C GLY A 499 -2.05 23.06 15.90
N SER A 500 -2.56 24.24 15.61
CA SER A 500 -1.86 25.27 14.82
C SER A 500 -0.60 25.85 15.53
N ARG A 501 -0.53 25.71 16.84
CA ARG A 501 0.60 26.17 17.66
C ARG A 501 1.21 24.97 18.41
N PRO A 502 2.07 24.19 17.76
CA PRO A 502 2.75 23.07 18.42
C PRO A 502 3.71 23.58 19.51
N PRO A 503 3.90 22.84 20.60
CA PRO A 503 4.82 23.22 21.65
C PRO A 503 6.27 23.21 21.15
N LEU A 504 7.08 24.16 21.59
CA LEU A 504 8.53 24.20 21.31
C LEU A 504 9.32 23.22 22.18
N GLU A 505 8.74 22.83 23.33
CA GLU A 505 9.28 21.85 24.26
C GLU A 505 8.15 20.92 24.73
N ALA A 506 8.39 19.61 24.78
CA ALA A 506 7.43 18.65 25.26
C ALA A 506 8.10 17.50 26.01
N LEU A 507 7.47 17.06 27.10
CA LEU A 507 7.89 15.88 27.85
C LEU A 507 7.75 14.62 26.98
N VAL A 508 8.76 13.75 27.08
CA VAL A 508 8.72 12.40 26.51
C VAL A 508 7.61 11.63 27.20
N PRO A 509 6.73 10.92 26.47
CA PRO A 509 5.67 10.13 27.09
C PRO A 509 6.27 8.98 27.94
N SER A 510 5.61 8.64 29.03
CA SER A 510 6.05 7.51 29.85
C SER A 510 5.83 6.20 29.11
N PRO A 511 6.76 5.24 29.21
CA PRO A 511 6.52 3.89 28.71
C PRO A 511 5.45 3.17 29.56
N PRO A 512 4.81 2.13 29.02
CA PRO A 512 3.92 1.30 29.81
C PRO A 512 4.64 0.66 31.01
N PRO A 513 3.96 0.42 32.13
CA PRO A 513 4.57 -0.10 33.37
C PRO A 513 5.33 -1.43 33.22
N TYR A 514 5.00 -2.20 32.18
CA TYR A 514 5.57 -3.53 31.94
C TYR A 514 6.58 -3.56 30.78
N CYS A 515 7.04 -2.39 30.32
CA CYS A 515 8.01 -2.31 29.24
C CYS A 515 9.41 -2.57 29.79
N LEU A 516 9.92 -3.79 29.61
CA LEU A 516 11.27 -4.22 30.04
C LEU A 516 12.31 -4.14 28.92
N THR A 517 11.93 -3.64 27.74
CA THR A 517 12.81 -3.56 26.57
C THR A 517 13.53 -2.23 26.52
N THR A 518 14.69 -2.22 25.86
CA THR A 518 15.36 -0.96 25.47
C THR A 518 14.47 -0.18 24.52
N LEU A 519 14.42 1.14 24.70
CA LEU A 519 13.54 2.02 23.93
C LEU A 519 14.34 2.96 23.05
N THR A 520 13.74 3.32 21.92
CA THR A 520 14.21 4.39 21.04
C THR A 520 13.17 5.51 21.04
N LEU A 521 13.60 6.70 21.37
CA LEU A 521 12.81 7.92 21.20
C LEU A 521 12.81 8.32 19.74
N VAL A 522 11.63 8.53 19.17
CA VAL A 522 11.45 9.11 17.84
C VAL A 522 10.59 10.36 17.98
N ALA A 523 11.01 11.48 17.42
CA ALA A 523 10.24 12.71 17.43
C ALA A 523 10.35 13.43 16.11
N GLU A 524 9.29 14.12 15.70
CA GLU A 524 9.25 14.93 14.50
C GLU A 524 8.67 16.31 14.79
N ASP A 525 9.21 17.33 14.14
CA ASP A 525 8.75 18.72 14.25
C ASP A 525 7.91 19.17 13.04
N SER A 526 7.44 20.41 13.07
CA SER A 526 6.58 20.97 12.01
C SER A 526 7.27 21.10 10.65
N THR A 527 8.58 21.01 10.59
CA THR A 527 9.37 21.11 9.34
C THR A 527 9.85 19.75 8.84
N GLY A 528 9.40 18.65 9.49
CA GLY A 528 9.75 17.29 9.11
C GLY A 528 11.17 16.88 9.49
N ASN A 529 11.78 17.56 10.47
CA ASN A 529 13.02 17.08 11.08
C ASN A 529 12.70 15.92 12.02
N VAL A 530 13.37 14.79 11.83
CA VAL A 530 13.18 13.58 12.62
C VAL A 530 14.37 13.32 13.52
N LEU A 531 14.12 13.23 14.82
CA LEU A 531 15.06 12.80 15.85
C LEU A 531 14.86 11.31 16.11
N LYS A 532 15.95 10.53 16.13
CA LYS A 532 15.99 9.16 16.64
C LYS A 532 17.08 9.06 17.70
N HIS A 533 16.71 8.74 18.91
CA HIS A 533 17.64 8.68 20.03
C HIS A 533 17.41 7.42 20.87
N PRO A 534 18.40 6.50 21.02
CA PRO A 534 18.26 5.37 21.91
C PRO A 534 18.22 5.88 23.36
N LEU A 535 17.23 5.40 24.13
CA LEU A 535 17.12 5.72 25.54
C LEU A 535 17.91 4.69 26.37
N PRO A 536 18.57 5.12 27.45
CA PRO A 536 19.18 4.17 28.38
C PRO A 536 18.12 3.25 28.96
N THR A 537 18.48 2.01 29.18
CA THR A 537 17.63 1.05 29.87
C THR A 537 17.31 1.61 31.25
N ALA A 538 16.04 1.86 31.56
CA ALA A 538 15.65 2.18 32.91
C ALA A 538 15.91 0.91 33.78
N PHE A 539 16.87 1.03 34.69
CA PHE A 539 17.14 0.01 35.70
C PHE A 539 16.08 0.11 36.82
#